data_e2be8f63101a8325f494f6003fdb1a0a
#
_entry.id   e2be8f63101a8325f494f6003fdb1a0a
#
_cell.length_a   1.000
_cell.length_b   1.000
_cell.length_c   1.000
_cell.angle_alpha   90.00
_cell.angle_beta   90.00
_cell.angle_gamma   90.00
#
_symmetry.space_group_name_H-M   'P 1'
#
loop_
_entity.id
_entity.type
_entity.pdbx_description
1 polymer ?
#
loop_
_entity_poly.entity_id
_entity_poly.type
_entity_poly.pdbx_seq_one_letter_code
_entity_poly.pdbx_strand_id
1 'polypeptide(L)'
;SIKGPVVLLVLSLGFLFAYLTLVQLDKGIFISLNNTGDYAFQVWKVSAIAIATFTVSHLTDRTIRWYLRNISANTTTTLDDTLLPIFRRVLPITVYAIGALIAVDSIGISISPILAGLGIGGLAVALAVQPTLSNFFAGTYVVTEGELKPGDFIELDGGPSGYVESVGWRSTKIRSRFNNL
;
A
#
# COMPACT_ATOMS: atom_id res chain seq x y z
N SER A 1 20.67 3.97 -4.25
CA SER A 1 20.69 4.71 -5.54
C SER A 1 19.47 4.32 -6.37
N ILE A 2 18.64 5.29 -6.82
CA ILE A 2 17.50 5.05 -7.74
C ILE A 2 18.01 4.66 -9.12
N LYS A 3 19.29 4.93 -9.39
CA LYS A 3 19.90 4.72 -10.71
C LYS A 3 19.82 3.26 -11.20
N GLY A 4 19.98 2.27 -10.32
CA GLY A 4 19.96 0.85 -10.71
C GLY A 4 18.61 0.39 -11.30
N PRO A 5 17.48 0.48 -10.58
CA PRO A 5 16.18 0.07 -11.11
C PRO A 5 15.73 0.86 -12.34
N VAL A 6 16.02 2.18 -12.39
CA VAL A 6 15.68 3.02 -13.55
C VAL A 6 16.50 2.62 -14.76
N VAL A 7 17.79 2.35 -14.59
CA VAL A 7 18.65 1.87 -15.69
C VAL A 7 18.16 0.53 -16.22
N LEU A 8 17.78 -0.41 -15.35
CA LEU A 8 17.22 -1.70 -15.76
C LEU A 8 15.90 -1.53 -16.53
N LEU A 9 15.04 -0.60 -16.11
CA LEU A 9 13.79 -0.29 -16.81
C LEU A 9 14.07 0.30 -18.21
N VAL A 10 15.00 1.25 -18.31
CA VAL A 10 15.39 1.85 -19.60
C VAL A 10 16.02 0.80 -20.51
N LEU A 11 16.88 -0.07 -19.99
CA LEU A 11 17.50 -1.16 -20.77
C LEU A 11 16.45 -2.17 -21.25
N SER A 12 15.44 -2.52 -20.43
CA SER A 12 14.37 -3.45 -20.83
C SER A 12 13.47 -2.86 -21.91
N LEU A 13 13.18 -1.54 -21.85
CA LEU A 13 12.44 -0.82 -22.89
C LEU A 13 13.27 -0.68 -24.17
N GLY A 14 14.58 -0.42 -24.06
CA GLY A 14 15.50 -0.38 -25.20
C GLY A 14 15.60 -1.73 -25.90
N PHE A 15 15.65 -2.82 -25.14
CA PHE A 15 15.64 -4.18 -25.69
C PHE A 15 14.33 -4.52 -26.41
N LEU A 16 13.17 -4.11 -25.85
CA LEU A 16 11.88 -4.24 -26.52
C LEU A 16 11.86 -3.48 -27.84
N PHE A 17 12.30 -2.21 -27.82
CA PHE A 17 12.31 -1.38 -29.03
C PHE A 17 13.20 -1.99 -30.10
N ALA A 18 14.39 -2.47 -29.73
CA ALA A 18 15.28 -3.18 -30.64
C ALA A 18 14.65 -4.46 -31.21
N TYR A 19 13.98 -5.26 -30.37
CA TYR A 19 13.26 -6.46 -30.78
C TYR A 19 12.13 -6.15 -31.76
N LEU A 20 11.28 -5.14 -31.46
CA LEU A 20 10.17 -4.73 -32.33
C LEU A 20 10.68 -4.19 -33.68
N THR A 21 11.78 -3.43 -33.69
CA THR A 21 12.39 -2.95 -34.94
C THR A 21 12.99 -4.08 -35.76
N LEU A 22 13.64 -5.08 -35.16
CA LEU A 22 14.14 -6.26 -35.84
C LEU A 22 13.01 -7.11 -36.44
N VAL A 23 11.93 -7.32 -35.70
CA VAL A 23 10.75 -8.08 -36.18
C VAL A 23 10.03 -7.34 -37.33
N GLN A 24 10.04 -5.98 -37.34
CA GLN A 24 9.45 -5.23 -38.44
C GLN A 24 10.33 -5.18 -39.70
N LEU A 25 11.65 -5.21 -39.54
CA LEU A 25 12.60 -5.13 -40.68
C LEU A 25 12.72 -6.45 -41.44
N ASP A 26 12.35 -7.59 -40.86
CA ASP A 26 12.67 -8.90 -41.42
C ASP A 26 11.46 -9.81 -41.60
N LYS A 27 10.59 -9.43 -42.55
CA LYS A 27 9.47 -10.30 -42.97
C LYS A 27 9.91 -11.54 -43.80
N GLY A 28 11.21 -11.67 -44.13
CA GLY A 28 11.70 -12.67 -45.09
C GLY A 28 12.49 -13.83 -44.52
N ILE A 29 13.24 -13.65 -43.43
CA ILE A 29 14.22 -14.64 -42.93
C ILE A 29 13.70 -15.41 -41.70
N PHE A 30 12.76 -14.85 -40.93
CA PHE A 30 12.32 -15.38 -39.62
C PHE A 30 11.06 -16.27 -39.66
N ILE A 31 10.56 -16.70 -40.80
CA ILE A 31 9.40 -17.61 -40.88
C ILE A 31 9.66 -18.93 -40.12
N SER A 32 10.92 -19.33 -39.95
CA SER A 32 11.30 -20.53 -39.16
C SER A 32 11.39 -20.33 -37.66
N LEU A 33 11.34 -19.05 -37.17
CA LEU A 33 11.49 -18.75 -35.75
C LEU A 33 10.17 -18.33 -35.06
N ASN A 34 9.02 -18.57 -35.70
CA ASN A 34 7.72 -18.09 -35.21
C ASN A 34 7.42 -18.56 -33.78
N ASN A 35 7.70 -19.81 -33.43
CA ASN A 35 7.53 -20.32 -32.06
C ASN A 35 8.56 -19.75 -31.08
N THR A 36 9.80 -19.54 -31.53
CA THR A 36 10.87 -18.99 -30.67
C THR A 36 10.65 -17.52 -30.34
N GLY A 37 10.05 -16.76 -31.29
CA GLY A 37 9.68 -15.36 -31.09
C GLY A 37 8.62 -15.17 -30.01
N ASP A 38 7.62 -16.04 -29.97
CA ASP A 38 6.54 -15.98 -28.98
C ASP A 38 7.07 -16.26 -27.56
N TYR A 39 7.95 -17.25 -27.40
CA TYR A 39 8.58 -17.53 -26.11
C TYR A 39 9.50 -16.38 -25.67
N ALA A 40 10.28 -15.80 -26.58
CA ALA A 40 11.14 -14.66 -26.28
C ALA A 40 10.33 -13.45 -25.82
N PHE A 41 9.20 -13.16 -26.47
CA PHE A 41 8.28 -12.09 -26.09
C PHE A 41 7.61 -12.35 -24.74
N GLN A 42 7.22 -13.59 -24.42
CA GLN A 42 6.66 -13.95 -23.11
C GLN A 42 7.70 -13.77 -21.99
N VAL A 43 8.93 -14.27 -22.20
CA VAL A 43 10.04 -14.09 -21.24
C VAL A 43 10.34 -12.61 -21.03
N TRP A 44 10.32 -11.80 -22.09
CA TRP A 44 10.49 -10.36 -21.98
C TRP A 44 9.35 -9.70 -21.17
N LYS A 45 8.08 -10.05 -21.45
CA LYS A 45 6.93 -9.52 -20.69
C LYS A 45 7.07 -9.80 -19.19
N VAL A 46 7.35 -11.06 -18.83
CA VAL A 46 7.52 -11.44 -17.42
C VAL A 46 8.69 -10.70 -16.78
N SER A 47 9.81 -10.56 -17.49
CA SER A 47 10.99 -9.82 -17.03
C SER A 47 10.68 -8.34 -16.83
N ALA A 48 9.94 -7.71 -17.76
CA ALA A 48 9.52 -6.32 -17.65
C ALA A 48 8.58 -6.09 -16.45
N ILE A 49 7.62 -7.01 -16.22
CA ILE A 49 6.72 -6.98 -15.06
C ILE A 49 7.53 -7.11 -13.76
N ALA A 50 8.49 -8.04 -13.70
CA ALA A 50 9.34 -8.25 -12.53
C ALA A 50 10.19 -7.00 -12.22
N ILE A 51 10.79 -6.37 -13.23
CA ILE A 51 11.57 -5.13 -13.10
C ILE A 51 10.67 -3.97 -12.63
N ALA A 52 9.48 -3.83 -13.21
CA ALA A 52 8.52 -2.81 -12.84
C ALA A 52 8.08 -2.99 -11.38
N THR A 53 7.72 -4.21 -10.98
CA THR A 53 7.33 -4.58 -9.62
C THR A 53 8.46 -4.27 -8.62
N PHE A 54 9.68 -4.67 -8.93
CA PHE A 54 10.85 -4.38 -8.11
C PHE A 54 11.09 -2.88 -7.97
N THR A 55 10.96 -2.13 -9.07
CA THR A 55 11.14 -0.68 -9.08
C THR A 55 10.07 0.02 -8.21
N VAL A 56 8.80 -0.34 -8.38
CA VAL A 56 7.69 0.21 -7.57
C VAL A 56 7.89 -0.11 -6.09
N SER A 57 8.19 -1.36 -5.75
CA SER A 57 8.46 -1.77 -4.37
C SER A 57 9.62 -0.99 -3.75
N HIS A 58 10.70 -0.81 -4.50
CA HIS A 58 11.88 -0.06 -4.06
C HIS A 58 11.62 1.44 -3.89
N LEU A 59 10.83 2.04 -4.78
CA LEU A 59 10.39 3.42 -4.66
C LEU A 59 9.50 3.62 -3.44
N THR A 60 8.54 2.73 -3.21
CA THR A 60 7.65 2.75 -2.05
C THR A 60 8.44 2.70 -0.74
N ASP A 61 9.34 1.74 -0.58
CA ASP A 61 10.17 1.62 0.62
C ASP A 61 11.09 2.85 0.82
N ARG A 62 11.55 3.45 -0.26
CA ARG A 62 12.36 4.68 -0.22
C ARG A 62 11.57 5.91 0.20
N THR A 63 10.37 6.08 -0.35
CA THR A 63 9.47 7.18 -0.01
C THR A 63 9.09 7.13 1.46
N ILE A 64 8.76 5.94 1.97
CA ILE A 64 8.45 5.74 3.39
C ILE A 64 9.65 6.07 4.27
N ARG A 65 10.86 5.60 3.91
CA ARG A 65 12.09 5.94 4.66
C ARG A 65 12.42 7.42 4.65
N TRP A 66 12.21 8.09 3.52
CA TRP A 66 12.42 9.53 3.42
C TRP A 66 11.44 10.28 4.32
N TYR A 67 10.17 9.90 4.29
CA TYR A 67 9.13 10.47 5.14
C TYR A 67 9.48 10.32 6.63
N LEU A 68 9.81 9.10 7.07
CA LEU A 68 10.22 8.81 8.45
C LEU A 68 11.43 9.65 8.91
N ARG A 69 12.39 9.89 8.04
CA ARG A 69 13.59 10.64 8.41
C ARG A 69 13.38 12.14 8.49
N ASN A 70 12.55 12.69 7.61
CA ASN A 70 12.46 14.15 7.42
C ASN A 70 11.24 14.77 8.09
N ILE A 71 10.15 14.03 8.28
CA ILE A 71 8.87 14.55 8.73
C ILE A 71 8.54 14.01 10.12
N SER A 72 8.60 12.70 10.33
CA SER A 72 8.25 12.07 11.59
C SER A 72 9.17 12.49 12.76
N ALA A 73 10.41 12.86 12.49
CA ALA A 73 11.34 13.35 13.52
C ALA A 73 10.90 14.68 14.18
N ASN A 74 10.00 15.45 13.53
CA ASN A 74 9.53 16.75 13.99
C ASN A 74 8.04 16.73 14.43
N THR A 75 7.34 15.60 14.33
CA THR A 75 5.96 15.45 14.76
C THR A 75 5.90 14.75 16.12
N THR A 76 5.15 15.34 17.04
CA THR A 76 4.89 14.79 18.39
C THR A 76 3.79 13.72 18.39
N THR A 77 3.39 13.23 17.20
CA THR A 77 2.24 12.35 17.04
C THR A 77 2.68 10.89 17.10
N THR A 78 2.27 10.16 18.13
CA THR A 78 2.53 8.73 18.34
C THR A 78 1.97 7.81 17.23
N LEU A 79 1.12 8.34 16.34
CA LEU A 79 0.55 7.60 15.21
C LEU A 79 1.61 7.22 14.17
N ASP A 80 2.54 8.12 13.89
CA ASP A 80 3.61 7.92 12.91
C ASP A 80 4.51 6.76 13.33
N ASP A 81 4.82 6.66 14.62
CA ASP A 81 5.70 5.62 15.17
C ASP A 81 5.06 4.22 15.16
N THR A 82 3.73 4.14 15.19
CA THR A 82 3.01 2.86 15.27
C THR A 82 2.56 2.36 13.88
N LEU A 83 2.03 3.24 13.04
CA LEU A 83 1.41 2.84 11.77
C LEU A 83 2.42 2.72 10.62
N LEU A 84 3.40 3.62 10.55
CA LEU A 84 4.37 3.59 9.45
C LEU A 84 5.22 2.31 9.36
N PRO A 85 5.68 1.70 10.45
CA PRO A 85 6.39 0.42 10.39
C PRO A 85 5.53 -0.71 9.82
N ILE A 86 4.21 -0.69 10.10
CA ILE A 86 3.26 -1.67 9.55
C ILE A 86 3.13 -1.48 8.03
N PHE A 87 2.90 -0.25 7.57
CA PHE A 87 2.83 0.06 6.15
C PHE A 87 4.13 -0.29 5.40
N ARG A 88 5.28 -0.01 6.01
CA ARG A 88 6.58 -0.36 5.44
C ARG A 88 6.75 -1.87 5.25
N ARG A 89 6.13 -2.69 6.09
CA ARG A 89 6.19 -4.16 5.98
C ARG A 89 5.15 -4.69 4.98
N VAL A 90 3.93 -4.15 5.01
CA VAL A 90 2.79 -4.67 4.22
C VAL A 90 2.87 -4.22 2.76
N LEU A 91 3.18 -2.95 2.49
CA LEU A 91 3.15 -2.41 1.13
C LEU A 91 4.08 -3.14 0.15
N PRO A 92 5.36 -3.44 0.46
CA PRO A 92 6.20 -4.20 -0.46
C PRO A 92 5.66 -5.60 -0.74
N ILE A 93 5.12 -6.28 0.28
CA ILE A 93 4.51 -7.62 0.12
C ILE A 93 3.33 -7.54 -0.85
N THR A 94 2.46 -6.54 -0.69
CA THR A 94 1.31 -6.32 -1.57
C THR A 94 1.75 -6.03 -3.01
N VAL A 95 2.77 -5.19 -3.20
CA VAL A 95 3.32 -4.87 -4.54
C VAL A 95 3.88 -6.14 -5.20
N TYR A 96 4.64 -6.96 -4.48
CA TYR A 96 5.15 -8.22 -5.03
C TYR A 96 4.04 -9.23 -5.32
N ALA A 97 3.02 -9.33 -4.47
CA ALA A 97 1.87 -10.20 -4.71
C ALA A 97 1.11 -9.79 -5.98
N ILE A 98 0.83 -8.49 -6.16
CA ILE A 98 0.19 -7.97 -7.36
C ILE A 98 1.07 -8.21 -8.60
N GLY A 99 2.36 -7.91 -8.51
CA GLY A 99 3.30 -8.14 -9.62
C GLY A 99 3.38 -9.62 -10.03
N ALA A 100 3.38 -10.52 -9.06
CA ALA A 100 3.36 -11.97 -9.31
C ALA A 100 2.05 -12.40 -10.02
N LEU A 101 0.90 -11.87 -9.59
CA LEU A 101 -0.38 -12.15 -10.25
C LEU A 101 -0.39 -11.66 -11.70
N ILE A 102 0.08 -10.42 -11.95
CA ILE A 102 0.18 -9.87 -13.30
C ILE A 102 1.13 -10.72 -14.16
N ALA A 103 2.26 -11.18 -13.61
CA ALA A 103 3.19 -12.03 -14.31
C ALA A 103 2.56 -13.38 -14.71
N VAL A 104 1.81 -14.00 -13.80
CA VAL A 104 1.09 -15.27 -14.04
C VAL A 104 0.00 -15.10 -15.11
N ASP A 105 -0.77 -13.99 -15.05
CA ASP A 105 -1.78 -13.65 -16.04
C ASP A 105 -1.16 -13.44 -17.43
N SER A 106 0.01 -12.79 -17.48
CA SER A 106 0.72 -12.48 -18.74
C SER A 106 1.17 -13.70 -19.54
N ILE A 107 1.30 -14.86 -18.89
CA ILE A 107 1.62 -16.15 -19.53
C ILE A 107 0.37 -16.99 -19.83
N GLY A 108 -0.84 -16.42 -19.69
CA GLY A 108 -2.10 -17.03 -20.06
C GLY A 108 -2.75 -17.90 -18.97
N ILE A 109 -2.24 -17.85 -17.73
CA ILE A 109 -2.87 -18.54 -16.60
C ILE A 109 -3.92 -17.63 -16.00
N SER A 110 -5.20 -18.05 -15.98
CA SER A 110 -6.28 -17.25 -15.43
C SER A 110 -6.12 -17.03 -13.93
N ILE A 111 -6.02 -15.75 -13.52
CA ILE A 111 -5.94 -15.34 -12.11
C ILE A 111 -7.32 -15.03 -11.50
N SER A 112 -8.41 -15.13 -12.27
CA SER A 112 -9.77 -14.81 -11.82
C SER A 112 -10.18 -15.54 -10.53
N PRO A 113 -9.90 -16.84 -10.32
CA PRO A 113 -10.22 -17.51 -9.07
C PRO A 113 -9.44 -16.94 -7.87
N ILE A 114 -8.18 -16.54 -8.09
CA ILE A 114 -7.34 -15.95 -7.04
C ILE A 114 -7.87 -14.56 -6.69
N LEU A 115 -8.23 -13.74 -7.69
CA LEU A 115 -8.82 -12.42 -7.48
C LEU A 115 -10.16 -12.51 -6.76
N ALA A 116 -11.00 -13.50 -7.10
CA ALA A 116 -12.26 -13.72 -6.39
C ALA A 116 -12.03 -14.06 -4.91
N GLY A 117 -11.09 -14.96 -4.62
CA GLY A 117 -10.70 -15.29 -3.24
C GLY A 117 -10.13 -14.10 -2.47
N LEU A 118 -9.24 -13.31 -3.11
CA LEU A 118 -8.70 -12.08 -2.54
C LEU A 118 -9.79 -11.03 -2.29
N GLY A 119 -10.79 -10.93 -3.18
CA GLY A 119 -11.93 -10.02 -3.02
C GLY A 119 -12.77 -10.37 -1.79
N ILE A 120 -13.11 -11.65 -1.62
CA ILE A 120 -13.86 -12.13 -0.45
C ILE A 120 -13.03 -11.97 0.83
N GLY A 121 -11.75 -12.35 0.79
CA GLY A 121 -10.83 -12.17 1.91
C GLY A 121 -10.63 -10.70 2.28
N GLY A 122 -10.52 -9.82 1.28
CA GLY A 122 -10.44 -8.37 1.47
C GLY A 122 -11.70 -7.79 2.12
N LEU A 123 -12.88 -8.25 1.70
CA LEU A 123 -14.14 -7.86 2.32
C LEU A 123 -14.21 -8.31 3.80
N ALA A 124 -13.79 -9.54 4.10
CA ALA A 124 -13.75 -10.04 5.47
C ALA A 124 -12.81 -9.18 6.35
N VAL A 125 -11.62 -8.83 5.84
CA VAL A 125 -10.69 -7.94 6.54
C VAL A 125 -11.29 -6.56 6.72
N ALA A 126 -11.92 -5.99 5.69
CA ALA A 126 -12.56 -4.67 5.76
C ALA A 126 -13.65 -4.63 6.85
N LEU A 127 -14.50 -5.65 6.93
CA LEU A 127 -15.53 -5.75 7.96
C LEU A 127 -14.92 -5.93 9.37
N ALA A 128 -13.83 -6.67 9.48
CA ALA A 128 -13.14 -6.85 10.77
C ALA A 128 -12.49 -5.56 11.28
N VAL A 129 -12.00 -4.71 10.39
CA VAL A 129 -11.32 -3.44 10.73
C VAL A 129 -12.31 -2.27 10.83
N GLN A 130 -13.53 -2.41 10.31
CA GLN A 130 -14.53 -1.35 10.25
C GLN A 130 -14.76 -0.61 11.59
N PRO A 131 -14.91 -1.28 12.74
CA PRO A 131 -15.11 -0.59 14.02
C PRO A 131 -13.89 0.26 14.42
N THR A 132 -12.69 -0.25 14.16
CA THR A 132 -11.44 0.47 14.46
C THR A 132 -11.34 1.74 13.63
N LEU A 133 -11.66 1.66 12.34
CA LEU A 133 -11.64 2.78 11.43
C LEU A 133 -12.72 3.82 11.78
N SER A 134 -13.92 3.36 12.13
CA SER A 134 -15.01 4.24 12.60
C SER A 134 -14.60 5.03 13.84
N ASN A 135 -14.03 4.35 14.84
CA ASN A 135 -13.57 5.01 16.08
C ASN A 135 -12.41 5.99 15.80
N PHE A 136 -11.52 5.65 14.88
CA PHE A 136 -10.45 6.55 14.46
C PHE A 136 -10.99 7.84 13.85
N PHE A 137 -11.94 7.75 12.92
CA PHE A 137 -12.55 8.92 12.30
C PHE A 137 -13.36 9.74 13.32
N ALA A 138 -14.15 9.09 14.18
CA ALA A 138 -14.91 9.77 15.22
C ALA A 138 -13.98 10.53 16.18
N GLY A 139 -12.92 9.90 16.66
CA GLY A 139 -11.95 10.55 17.55
C GLY A 139 -11.20 11.69 16.86
N THR A 140 -10.81 11.51 15.59
CA THR A 140 -10.16 12.57 14.81
C THR A 140 -11.09 13.77 14.61
N TYR A 141 -12.37 13.52 14.34
CA TYR A 141 -13.40 14.55 14.17
C TYR A 141 -13.56 15.37 15.44
N VAL A 142 -13.75 14.72 16.60
CA VAL A 142 -13.87 15.38 17.90
C VAL A 142 -12.65 16.25 18.23
N VAL A 143 -11.44 15.73 17.94
CA VAL A 143 -10.19 16.50 18.18
C VAL A 143 -10.08 17.69 17.24
N THR A 144 -10.47 17.53 15.97
CA THR A 144 -10.32 18.59 14.94
C THR A 144 -11.33 19.71 15.12
N GLU A 145 -12.58 19.39 15.48
CA GLU A 145 -13.60 20.40 15.76
C GLU A 145 -13.34 21.17 17.05
N GLY A 146 -12.63 20.54 18.00
CA GLY A 146 -12.25 21.18 19.25
C GLY A 146 -13.45 21.53 20.15
N GLU A 147 -14.60 20.89 19.91
CA GLU A 147 -15.81 21.09 20.73
C GLU A 147 -15.61 20.53 22.14
N LEU A 148 -14.79 19.46 22.27
CA LEU A 148 -14.51 18.82 23.55
C LEU A 148 -13.10 19.19 24.02
N LYS A 149 -13.00 19.80 25.19
CA LYS A 149 -11.72 20.24 25.74
C LYS A 149 -11.44 19.62 27.11
N PRO A 150 -10.18 19.43 27.48
CA PRO A 150 -9.83 19.07 28.84
C PRO A 150 -10.41 20.11 29.84
N GLY A 151 -11.09 19.61 30.87
CA GLY A 151 -11.80 20.42 31.87
C GLY A 151 -13.30 20.54 31.64
N ASP A 152 -13.82 20.20 30.47
CA ASP A 152 -15.27 20.24 30.21
C ASP A 152 -15.99 19.14 31.01
N PHE A 153 -17.16 19.47 31.54
CA PHE A 153 -18.05 18.51 32.16
C PHE A 153 -18.97 17.93 31.10
N ILE A 154 -18.94 16.60 30.96
CA ILE A 154 -19.78 15.90 30.00
C ILE A 154 -20.59 14.80 30.67
N GLU A 155 -21.76 14.54 30.13
CA GLU A 155 -22.64 13.46 30.50
C GLU A 155 -22.89 12.61 29.25
N LEU A 156 -22.56 11.33 29.35
CA LEU A 156 -22.82 10.38 28.27
C LEU A 156 -24.26 9.90 28.36
N ASP A 157 -24.93 9.83 27.22
CA ASP A 157 -26.32 9.38 27.15
C ASP A 157 -26.42 7.93 27.69
N GLY A 158 -27.10 7.77 28.84
CA GLY A 158 -27.20 6.50 29.55
C GLY A 158 -25.88 5.99 30.17
N GLY A 159 -24.84 6.82 30.27
CA GLY A 159 -23.52 6.47 30.77
C GLY A 159 -22.99 7.34 31.92
N PRO A 160 -21.71 7.20 32.26
CA PRO A 160 -21.09 7.97 33.31
C PRO A 160 -20.95 9.44 32.94
N SER A 161 -21.03 10.34 33.93
CA SER A 161 -20.74 11.77 33.81
C SER A 161 -19.43 12.11 34.52
N GLY A 162 -18.71 13.09 34.00
CA GLY A 162 -17.45 13.53 34.60
C GLY A 162 -16.76 14.64 33.84
N TYR A 163 -15.58 15.00 34.33
CA TYR A 163 -14.73 16.00 33.69
C TYR A 163 -13.79 15.34 32.68
N VAL A 164 -13.67 15.90 31.51
CA VAL A 164 -12.72 15.46 30.48
C VAL A 164 -11.30 15.73 30.97
N GLU A 165 -10.51 14.66 31.07
CA GLU A 165 -9.10 14.74 31.45
C GLU A 165 -8.21 14.89 30.21
N SER A 166 -8.47 14.07 29.17
CA SER A 166 -7.77 14.15 27.89
C SER A 166 -8.64 13.64 26.76
N VAL A 167 -8.50 14.26 25.60
CA VAL A 167 -9.16 13.85 24.36
C VAL A 167 -8.10 13.28 23.42
N GLY A 168 -8.23 12.01 23.06
CA GLY A 168 -7.32 11.33 22.14
C GLY A 168 -8.07 10.84 20.90
N TRP A 169 -7.32 10.53 19.86
CA TRP A 169 -7.87 10.04 18.60
C TRP A 169 -8.62 8.68 18.72
N ARG A 170 -8.30 7.89 19.75
CA ARG A 170 -8.90 6.57 19.99
C ARG A 170 -9.86 6.55 21.18
N SER A 171 -9.64 7.37 22.17
CA SER A 171 -10.39 7.36 23.41
C SER A 171 -10.30 8.69 24.13
N THR A 172 -11.39 9.09 24.76
CA THR A 172 -11.45 10.23 25.65
C THR A 172 -11.45 9.73 27.09
N LYS A 173 -10.57 10.25 27.94
CA LYS A 173 -10.55 9.93 29.36
C LYS A 173 -11.42 10.91 30.13
N ILE A 174 -12.33 10.38 30.93
CA ILE A 174 -13.26 11.14 31.75
C ILE A 174 -13.01 10.80 33.21
N ARG A 175 -12.78 11.78 34.04
CA ARG A 175 -12.69 11.60 35.49
C ARG A 175 -14.07 11.75 36.11
N SER A 176 -14.60 10.67 36.66
CA SER A 176 -15.86 10.68 37.38
C SER A 176 -15.79 11.52 38.65
N ARG A 177 -16.96 12.01 39.15
CA ARG A 177 -17.09 12.69 40.43
C ARG A 177 -16.53 11.90 41.61
N PHE A 178 -16.50 10.59 41.52
CA PHE A 178 -15.93 9.70 42.53
C PHE A 178 -14.41 9.42 42.35
N ASN A 179 -13.72 10.23 41.53
CA ASN A 179 -12.28 10.15 41.27
C ASN A 179 -11.81 8.83 40.63
N ASN A 180 -12.71 8.09 39.99
CA ASN A 180 -12.38 6.92 39.16
C ASN A 180 -12.16 7.34 37.71
N LEU A 181 -11.09 6.85 37.09
CA LEU A 181 -10.79 7.02 35.67
C LEU A 181 -11.57 6.02 34.81
#